data_6adbe7cc7ebcad8924f4b254254abe1b
#
_entry.id   6adbe7cc7ebcad8924f4b254254abe1b
#
_cell.length_a   1.000
_cell.length_b   1.000
_cell.length_c   1.000
_cell.angle_alpha   90.00
_cell.angle_beta   90.00
_cell.angle_gamma   90.00
#
_symmetry.space_group_name_H-M   'P 1'
#
loop_
_entity.id
_entity.type
_entity.pdbx_description
1 polymer ?
#
loop_
_entity_poly.entity_id
_entity_poly.type
_entity_poly.pdbx_seq_one_letter_code
_entity_poly.pdbx_strand_id
1 'polypeptide(L)'
;MKRLKNVATLLITILLSLTSCDKVDKNGDLDGMWQCLNYSDITENGKPYLSVQLDLLNIRYADYNIYARFEHNGNTLRIYNAYSALNDIDTPFSEANEFGDENQTHALFCSGFLYSFLGTNELGEATLNIKSLTSKQMVLEVGEKELKFRKY
;
A
#
# COMPACT_ATOMS: atom_id res chain seq x y z
N MET A 1 27.73 28.98 38.38
CA MET A 1 26.72 27.93 38.50
C MET A 1 25.49 28.14 37.57
N LYS A 2 24.93 29.34 37.41
CA LYS A 2 23.76 29.58 36.49
C LYS A 2 24.04 29.26 35.02
N ARG A 3 25.22 29.61 34.48
CA ARG A 3 25.58 29.35 33.07
C ARG A 3 25.71 27.86 32.75
N LEU A 4 26.19 27.05 33.69
CA LEU A 4 26.34 25.60 33.49
C LEU A 4 24.98 24.87 33.42
N LYS A 5 23.98 25.33 34.21
CA LYS A 5 22.61 24.81 34.16
C LYS A 5 21.93 25.10 32.82
N ASN A 6 22.14 26.31 32.26
CA ASN A 6 21.55 26.70 30.98
C ASN A 6 22.12 25.90 29.79
N VAL A 7 23.45 25.60 29.83
CA VAL A 7 24.09 24.78 28.81
C VAL A 7 23.62 23.32 28.88
N ALA A 8 23.47 22.77 30.07
CA ALA A 8 22.96 21.41 30.26
C ALA A 8 21.50 21.27 29.78
N THR A 9 20.65 22.28 30.07
CA THR A 9 19.26 22.30 29.59
C THR A 9 19.18 22.39 28.06
N LEU A 10 20.02 23.22 27.44
CA LEU A 10 20.07 23.36 25.98
C LEU A 10 20.52 22.04 25.30
N LEU A 11 21.52 21.37 25.86
CA LEU A 11 22.00 20.07 25.36
C LEU A 11 20.94 18.98 25.46
N ILE A 12 20.17 18.92 26.54
CA ILE A 12 19.07 17.95 26.70
C ILE A 12 17.95 18.22 25.70
N THR A 13 17.63 19.50 25.42
CA THR A 13 16.59 19.85 24.43
C THR A 13 17.01 19.47 23.02
N ILE A 14 18.28 19.62 22.66
CA ILE A 14 18.83 19.22 21.35
C ILE A 14 18.84 17.69 21.22
N LEU A 15 19.19 16.94 22.26
CA LEU A 15 19.16 15.48 22.24
C LEU A 15 17.72 14.91 22.08
N LEU A 16 16.72 15.57 22.68
CA LEU A 16 15.32 15.16 22.54
C LEU A 16 14.73 15.47 21.15
N SER A 17 15.27 16.46 20.44
CA SER A 17 14.83 16.77 19.06
C SER A 17 15.45 15.85 18.00
N LEU A 18 16.45 15.02 18.36
CA LEU A 18 17.06 14.04 17.45
C LEU A 18 16.36 12.68 17.48
N THR A 19 15.37 12.46 18.36
CA THR A 19 14.46 11.32 18.27
C THR A 19 13.37 11.60 17.23
N SER A 20 13.80 12.00 16.03
CA SER A 20 12.96 12.16 14.86
C SER A 20 12.45 10.80 14.42
N CYS A 21 11.14 10.63 14.40
CA CYS A 21 10.39 9.63 13.66
C CYS A 21 11.25 8.47 13.13
N ASP A 22 11.50 7.48 13.96
CA ASP A 22 11.97 6.19 13.45
C ASP A 22 10.87 5.69 12.51
N LYS A 23 11.19 5.73 11.21
CA LYS A 23 10.39 5.08 10.20
C LYS A 23 10.34 3.62 10.60
N VAL A 24 9.21 3.17 11.11
CA VAL A 24 9.06 1.78 11.56
C VAL A 24 9.03 0.91 10.32
N ASP A 25 10.18 0.46 9.86
CA ASP A 25 10.32 -0.51 8.77
C ASP A 25 9.94 -1.91 9.29
N LYS A 26 8.63 -2.11 9.46
CA LYS A 26 8.09 -3.37 9.96
C LYS A 26 8.28 -4.52 8.95
N ASN A 27 8.26 -4.20 7.67
CA ASN A 27 8.28 -5.17 6.57
C ASN A 27 9.60 -5.13 5.78
N GLY A 28 10.64 -4.46 6.31
CA GLY A 28 11.96 -4.35 5.68
C GLY A 28 11.89 -3.68 4.31
N ASP A 29 12.50 -4.31 3.30
CA ASP A 29 12.53 -3.77 1.94
C ASP A 29 11.15 -3.58 1.30
N LEU A 30 10.10 -4.26 1.79
CA LEU A 30 8.75 -4.13 1.27
C LEU A 30 8.11 -2.77 1.60
N ASP A 31 8.43 -2.16 2.76
CA ASP A 31 7.86 -0.87 3.14
C ASP A 31 8.23 0.24 2.14
N GLY A 32 7.28 1.11 1.83
CA GLY A 32 7.44 2.26 0.96
C GLY A 32 6.48 2.31 -0.21
N MET A 33 6.77 3.18 -1.18
CA MET A 33 5.93 3.36 -2.37
C MET A 33 6.57 2.70 -3.59
N TRP A 34 5.77 1.91 -4.31
CA TRP A 34 6.15 1.10 -5.44
C TRP A 34 5.34 1.47 -6.68
N GLN A 35 6.00 1.80 -7.78
CA GLN A 35 5.36 2.01 -9.07
C GLN A 35 5.41 0.73 -9.91
N CYS A 36 4.26 0.24 -10.37
CA CYS A 36 4.21 -0.85 -11.33
C CYS A 36 4.73 -0.39 -12.70
N LEU A 37 5.62 -1.14 -13.30
CA LEU A 37 6.29 -0.75 -14.56
C LEU A 37 5.62 -1.32 -15.80
N ASN A 38 5.03 -2.50 -15.70
CA ASN A 38 4.57 -3.32 -16.83
C ASN A 38 3.07 -3.64 -16.80
N TYR A 39 2.30 -2.97 -15.97
CA TYR A 39 0.85 -2.98 -16.09
C TYR A 39 0.46 -2.01 -17.20
N SER A 40 -0.19 -2.52 -18.24
CA SER A 40 -0.79 -1.73 -19.31
C SER A 40 -2.29 -2.00 -19.28
N ASP A 41 -3.06 -1.01 -18.95
CA ASP A 41 -4.49 -0.98 -19.22
C ASP A 41 -4.73 -0.28 -20.58
N ILE A 42 -5.87 -0.61 -21.19
CA ILE A 42 -6.35 -0.03 -22.46
C ILE A 42 -6.64 1.48 -22.29
N THR A 43 -6.87 1.91 -21.07
CA THR A 43 -7.09 3.31 -20.73
C THR A 43 -5.75 3.95 -20.35
N GLU A 44 -5.28 4.96 -21.01
CA GLU A 44 -4.01 5.68 -20.77
C GLU A 44 -3.89 6.31 -19.35
N ASN A 45 -4.49 5.69 -18.33
CA ASN A 45 -4.64 6.21 -16.98
C ASN A 45 -3.37 6.14 -16.12
N GLY A 46 -2.22 5.87 -16.73
CA GLY A 46 -0.95 5.84 -16.01
C GLY A 46 -0.62 4.47 -15.40
N LYS A 47 0.29 4.47 -14.46
CA LYS A 47 0.80 3.25 -13.81
C LYS A 47 0.26 3.12 -12.40
N PRO A 48 -0.16 1.91 -11.98
CA PRO A 48 -0.56 1.68 -10.61
C PRO A 48 0.58 1.88 -9.61
N TYR A 49 0.25 2.35 -8.42
CA TYR A 49 1.15 2.48 -7.28
C TYR A 49 0.66 1.62 -6.13
N LEU A 50 1.60 0.98 -5.46
CA LEU A 50 1.42 0.29 -4.18
C LEU A 50 2.17 1.08 -3.11
N SER A 51 1.51 1.45 -2.02
CA SER A 51 2.15 2.01 -0.84
C SER A 51 1.98 1.03 0.31
N VAL A 52 3.08 0.61 0.90
CA VAL A 52 3.14 -0.39 1.97
C VAL A 52 3.66 0.28 3.23
N GLN A 53 2.90 0.19 4.30
CA GLN A 53 3.29 0.72 5.60
C GLN A 53 2.60 -0.05 6.72
N LEU A 54 3.37 -0.54 7.69
CA LEU A 54 2.88 -1.33 8.84
C LEU A 54 2.15 -2.60 8.37
N ASP A 55 0.82 -2.61 8.43
CA ASP A 55 -0.08 -3.67 7.97
C ASP A 55 -1.09 -3.18 6.95
N LEU A 56 -0.87 -1.97 6.43
CA LEU A 56 -1.73 -1.31 5.45
C LEU A 56 -1.08 -1.29 4.07
N LEU A 57 -1.82 -1.74 3.08
CA LEU A 57 -1.54 -1.62 1.66
C LEU A 57 -2.51 -0.59 1.07
N ASN A 58 -1.96 0.45 0.44
CA ASN A 58 -2.74 1.38 -0.37
C ASN A 58 -2.38 1.19 -1.84
N ILE A 59 -3.38 1.04 -2.69
CA ILE A 59 -3.25 0.87 -4.13
C ILE A 59 -3.95 2.04 -4.81
N ARG A 60 -3.21 2.78 -5.63
CA ARG A 60 -3.75 3.89 -6.41
C ARG A 60 -3.57 3.66 -7.90
N TYR A 61 -4.64 3.85 -8.64
CA TYR A 61 -4.66 3.82 -10.10
C TYR A 61 -5.81 4.67 -10.65
N ALA A 62 -5.50 5.64 -11.49
CA ALA A 62 -6.48 6.64 -11.94
C ALA A 62 -7.19 7.28 -10.73
N ASP A 63 -8.50 7.22 -10.72
CA ASP A 63 -9.36 7.74 -9.64
C ASP A 63 -9.63 6.70 -8.53
N TYR A 64 -9.09 5.48 -8.69
CA TYR A 64 -9.26 4.43 -7.67
C TYR A 64 -8.29 4.63 -6.52
N ASN A 65 -8.83 4.56 -5.31
CA ASN A 65 -8.10 4.60 -4.07
C ASN A 65 -8.54 3.42 -3.21
N ILE A 66 -7.73 2.39 -3.19
CA ILE A 66 -8.04 1.10 -2.58
C ILE A 66 -7.10 0.89 -1.41
N TYR A 67 -7.66 0.45 -0.30
CA TYR A 67 -6.91 0.03 0.87
C TYR A 67 -7.16 -1.43 1.18
N ALA A 68 -6.18 -2.10 1.74
CA ALA A 68 -6.31 -3.47 2.21
C ALA A 68 -5.37 -3.70 3.39
N ARG A 69 -5.66 -4.72 4.19
CA ARG A 69 -4.68 -5.27 5.13
C ARG A 69 -3.81 -6.28 4.42
N PHE A 70 -2.61 -6.46 4.92
CA PHE A 70 -1.72 -7.49 4.40
C PHE A 70 -0.89 -8.15 5.49
N GLU A 71 -0.43 -9.35 5.19
CA GLU A 71 0.58 -10.09 5.94
C GLU A 71 1.74 -10.43 4.99
N HIS A 72 2.97 -10.18 5.44
CA HIS A 72 4.18 -10.54 4.72
C HIS A 72 4.95 -11.60 5.48
N ASN A 73 5.19 -12.75 4.86
CA ASN A 73 5.94 -13.85 5.45
C ASN A 73 6.88 -14.47 4.41
N GLY A 74 8.16 -14.17 4.52
CA GLY A 74 9.16 -14.61 3.55
C GLY A 74 8.86 -14.10 2.16
N ASN A 75 8.54 -15.00 1.23
CA ASN A 75 8.20 -14.66 -0.14
C ASN A 75 6.68 -14.58 -0.37
N THR A 76 5.87 -14.62 0.66
CA THR A 76 4.41 -14.61 0.55
C THR A 76 3.84 -13.28 1.01
N LEU A 77 2.99 -12.69 0.20
CA LEU A 77 2.19 -11.50 0.49
C LEU A 77 0.71 -11.89 0.44
N ARG A 78 0.05 -11.94 1.61
CA ARG A 78 -1.40 -12.16 1.70
C ARG A 78 -2.10 -10.82 1.85
N ILE A 79 -3.09 -10.57 1.02
CA ILE A 79 -3.92 -9.36 1.01
C ILE A 79 -5.33 -9.76 1.46
N TYR A 80 -5.97 -8.95 2.30
CA TYR A 80 -7.31 -9.20 2.83
C TYR A 80 -7.97 -7.91 3.33
N ASN A 81 -9.28 -7.98 3.64
CA ASN A 81 -10.08 -6.84 4.12
C ASN A 81 -9.94 -5.61 3.22
N ALA A 82 -10.12 -5.79 1.91
CA ALA A 82 -10.03 -4.69 0.97
C ALA A 82 -11.28 -3.80 1.00
N TYR A 83 -11.07 -2.50 0.85
CA TYR A 83 -12.12 -1.50 0.74
C TYR A 83 -11.71 -0.36 -0.19
N SER A 84 -12.67 0.34 -0.72
CA SER A 84 -12.45 1.57 -1.49
C SER A 84 -12.76 2.80 -0.64
N ALA A 85 -12.06 3.90 -0.89
CA ALA A 85 -12.37 5.22 -0.33
C ALA A 85 -12.86 6.15 -1.43
N LEU A 86 -14.10 6.62 -1.30
CA LEU A 86 -14.70 7.61 -2.16
C LEU A 86 -15.54 8.57 -1.31
N ASN A 87 -15.48 9.87 -1.58
CA ASN A 87 -16.23 10.89 -0.84
C ASN A 87 -16.01 10.83 0.68
N ASP A 88 -14.78 10.50 1.14
CA ASP A 88 -14.42 10.29 2.55
C ASP A 88 -15.18 9.14 3.24
N ILE A 89 -15.74 8.22 2.46
CA ILE A 89 -16.43 7.02 2.94
C ILE A 89 -15.64 5.78 2.54
N ASP A 90 -15.30 4.96 3.52
CA ASP A 90 -14.66 3.66 3.33
C ASP A 90 -15.75 2.60 3.10
N THR A 91 -15.75 1.99 1.92
CA THR A 91 -16.72 0.93 1.57
C THR A 91 -16.00 -0.39 1.39
N PRO A 92 -16.21 -1.37 2.30
CA PRO A 92 -15.64 -2.72 2.15
C PRO A 92 -16.10 -3.39 0.85
N PHE A 93 -15.24 -4.20 0.23
CA PHE A 93 -15.62 -4.92 -0.99
C PHE A 93 -16.74 -5.95 -0.74
N SER A 94 -16.90 -6.43 0.50
CA SER A 94 -18.04 -7.26 0.89
C SER A 94 -19.40 -6.55 0.77
N GLU A 95 -19.39 -5.21 0.71
CA GLU A 95 -20.58 -4.36 0.57
C GLU A 95 -20.71 -3.79 -0.85
N ALA A 96 -19.79 -4.14 -1.77
CA ALA A 96 -19.82 -3.67 -3.14
C ALA A 96 -21.09 -4.13 -3.86
N ASN A 97 -21.78 -3.23 -4.54
CA ASN A 97 -23.03 -3.50 -5.21
C ASN A 97 -23.17 -2.66 -6.50
N GLU A 98 -23.48 -3.32 -7.61
CA GLU A 98 -23.69 -2.66 -8.91
C GLU A 98 -24.90 -1.72 -8.92
N PHE A 99 -25.92 -2.03 -8.13
CA PHE A 99 -27.18 -1.27 -8.03
C PHE A 99 -27.27 -0.45 -6.73
N GLY A 100 -26.19 -0.38 -5.98
CA GLY A 100 -26.11 0.38 -4.75
C GLY A 100 -25.96 1.88 -4.97
N ASP A 101 -25.60 2.58 -3.92
CA ASP A 101 -25.20 3.98 -4.01
C ASP A 101 -23.86 4.14 -4.74
N GLU A 102 -23.42 5.39 -4.93
CA GLU A 102 -22.18 5.71 -5.64
C GLU A 102 -20.95 5.05 -5.00
N ASN A 103 -20.89 4.98 -3.66
CA ASN A 103 -19.77 4.40 -2.94
C ASN A 103 -19.70 2.89 -3.12
N GLN A 104 -20.84 2.20 -3.07
CA GLN A 104 -20.92 0.75 -3.31
C GLN A 104 -20.58 0.39 -4.75
N THR A 105 -21.08 1.16 -5.71
CA THR A 105 -20.75 0.99 -7.13
C THR A 105 -19.27 1.25 -7.38
N HIS A 106 -18.68 2.27 -6.77
CA HIS A 106 -17.25 2.53 -6.84
C HIS A 106 -16.43 1.38 -6.23
N ALA A 107 -16.88 0.81 -5.10
CA ALA A 107 -16.23 -0.36 -4.50
C ALA A 107 -16.25 -1.58 -5.44
N LEU A 108 -17.32 -1.78 -6.21
CA LEU A 108 -17.39 -2.82 -7.22
C LEU A 108 -16.36 -2.62 -8.33
N PHE A 109 -16.20 -1.39 -8.84
CA PHE A 109 -15.18 -1.08 -9.85
C PHE A 109 -13.75 -1.27 -9.28
N CYS A 110 -13.52 -0.86 -8.04
CA CYS A 110 -12.25 -1.07 -7.36
C CYS A 110 -11.92 -2.56 -7.19
N SER A 111 -12.91 -3.38 -6.83
CA SER A 111 -12.76 -4.84 -6.74
C SER A 111 -12.41 -5.45 -8.10
N GLY A 112 -13.10 -5.05 -9.17
CA GLY A 112 -12.81 -5.49 -10.55
C GLY A 112 -11.40 -5.09 -11.00
N PHE A 113 -10.96 -3.88 -10.69
CA PHE A 113 -9.59 -3.46 -10.97
C PHE A 113 -8.58 -4.32 -10.18
N LEU A 114 -8.80 -4.54 -8.90
CA LEU A 114 -7.88 -5.30 -8.06
C LEU A 114 -7.79 -6.78 -8.52
N TYR A 115 -8.93 -7.36 -8.92
CA TYR A 115 -8.95 -8.67 -9.57
C TYR A 115 -8.08 -8.72 -10.83
N SER A 116 -8.24 -7.75 -11.72
CA SER A 116 -7.46 -7.64 -12.96
C SER A 116 -5.96 -7.41 -12.69
N PHE A 117 -5.63 -6.61 -11.68
CA PHE A 117 -4.26 -6.20 -11.37
C PHE A 117 -3.52 -7.26 -10.56
N LEU A 118 -4.08 -7.69 -9.42
CA LEU A 118 -3.44 -8.60 -8.46
C LEU A 118 -4.05 -10.00 -8.42
N GLY A 119 -5.07 -10.29 -9.23
CA GLY A 119 -5.71 -11.61 -9.25
C GLY A 119 -6.48 -11.93 -7.96
N THR A 120 -7.02 -10.92 -7.29
CA THR A 120 -7.79 -11.10 -6.06
C THR A 120 -9.15 -11.74 -6.35
N ASN A 121 -9.81 -12.28 -5.32
CA ASN A 121 -11.22 -12.62 -5.39
C ASN A 121 -12.10 -11.36 -5.30
N GLU A 122 -13.42 -11.51 -5.32
CA GLU A 122 -14.40 -10.42 -5.25
C GLU A 122 -14.30 -9.61 -3.95
N LEU A 123 -13.81 -10.21 -2.87
CA LEU A 123 -13.57 -9.55 -1.59
C LEU A 123 -12.20 -8.83 -1.54
N GLY A 124 -11.44 -8.84 -2.63
CA GLY A 124 -10.12 -8.24 -2.70
C GLY A 124 -9.04 -9.03 -1.96
N GLU A 125 -9.26 -10.34 -1.77
CA GLU A 125 -8.30 -11.21 -1.09
C GLU A 125 -7.43 -11.96 -2.11
N ALA A 126 -6.13 -12.03 -1.83
CA ALA A 126 -5.17 -12.82 -2.60
C ALA A 126 -4.00 -13.26 -1.74
N THR A 127 -3.35 -14.33 -2.18
CA THR A 127 -2.02 -14.72 -1.71
C THR A 127 -1.08 -14.70 -2.89
N LEU A 128 -0.12 -13.79 -2.86
CA LEU A 128 0.85 -13.55 -3.93
C LEU A 128 2.22 -14.08 -3.55
N ASN A 129 2.99 -14.50 -4.56
CA ASN A 129 4.39 -14.84 -4.37
C ASN A 129 5.28 -13.66 -4.76
N ILE A 130 6.17 -13.27 -3.85
CA ILE A 130 7.24 -12.30 -4.11
C ILE A 130 8.42 -13.04 -4.71
N LYS A 131 8.55 -13.01 -6.03
CA LYS A 131 9.65 -13.67 -6.75
C LYS A 131 11.00 -13.04 -6.44
N SER A 132 11.03 -11.72 -6.29
CA SER A 132 12.21 -10.98 -5.86
C SER A 132 11.84 -9.69 -5.15
N LEU A 133 12.60 -9.33 -4.12
CA LEU A 133 12.46 -8.09 -3.37
C LEU A 133 13.83 -7.56 -3.00
N THR A 134 14.07 -6.30 -3.33
CA THR A 134 15.26 -5.53 -2.96
C THR A 134 14.82 -4.14 -2.51
N SER A 135 15.73 -3.35 -1.97
CA SER A 135 15.44 -1.96 -1.60
C SER A 135 14.98 -1.05 -2.75
N LYS A 136 15.07 -1.51 -4.03
CA LYS A 136 14.74 -0.71 -5.22
C LYS A 136 13.75 -1.35 -6.17
N GLN A 137 13.63 -2.67 -6.16
CA GLN A 137 12.84 -3.44 -7.13
C GLN A 137 12.10 -4.58 -6.44
N MET A 138 10.88 -4.85 -6.92
CA MET A 138 10.07 -5.98 -6.51
C MET A 138 9.43 -6.63 -7.73
N VAL A 139 9.33 -7.95 -7.72
CA VAL A 139 8.57 -8.73 -8.70
C VAL A 139 7.56 -9.58 -7.96
N LEU A 140 6.27 -9.40 -8.28
CA LEU A 140 5.17 -10.23 -7.80
C LEU A 140 4.71 -11.18 -8.90
N GLU A 141 4.45 -12.42 -8.54
CA GLU A 141 3.78 -13.39 -9.41
C GLU A 141 2.28 -13.33 -9.17
N VAL A 142 1.53 -13.14 -10.26
CA VAL A 142 0.05 -13.05 -10.27
C VAL A 142 -0.47 -14.02 -11.31
N GLY A 143 -0.83 -15.24 -10.90
CA GLY A 143 -1.14 -16.31 -11.84
C GLY A 143 0.06 -16.62 -12.74
N GLU A 144 -0.12 -16.53 -14.07
CA GLU A 144 0.94 -16.76 -15.06
C GLU A 144 1.75 -15.51 -15.42
N LYS A 145 1.40 -14.35 -14.89
CA LYS A 145 2.06 -13.07 -15.18
C LYS A 145 2.92 -12.59 -14.03
N GLU A 146 3.93 -11.78 -14.38
CA GLU A 146 4.77 -11.09 -13.41
C GLU A 146 4.47 -9.59 -13.44
N LEU A 147 4.28 -9.00 -12.26
CA LEU A 147 4.23 -7.56 -12.10
C LEU A 147 5.58 -7.08 -11.57
N LYS A 148 6.17 -6.13 -12.28
CA LYS A 148 7.48 -5.55 -11.96
C LYS A 148 7.30 -4.17 -11.38
N PHE A 149 7.93 -3.92 -10.25
CA PHE A 149 7.81 -2.67 -9.52
C PHE A 149 9.18 -2.04 -9.30
N ARG A 150 9.19 -0.73 -9.27
CA ARG A 150 10.31 0.12 -8.86
C ARG A 150 9.91 0.89 -7.61
N LYS A 151 10.79 0.95 -6.62
CA LYS A 151 10.60 1.83 -5.46
C LYS A 151 10.73 3.29 -5.88
N TYR A 152 9.84 4.10 -5.34
CA TYR A 152 9.75 5.53 -5.69
C TYR A 152 10.45 6.40 -4.64
#